data_803d8bd9281d6ad2d2907c7893be1a27
#
_entry.id   803d8bd9281d6ad2d2907c7893be1a27
#
_cell.length_a   1.000
_cell.length_b   1.000
_cell.length_c   1.000
_cell.angle_alpha   90.00
_cell.angle_beta   90.00
_cell.angle_gamma   90.00
#
_symmetry.space_group_name_H-M   'P 1'
#
loop_
_entity.id
_entity.type
_entity.pdbx_description
1 polymer ?
#
loop_
_entity_poly.entity_id
_entity_poly.type
_entity_poly.pdbx_seq_one_letter_code
_entity_poly.pdbx_strand_id
1 'polypeptide(L)'
;MAQVEFRTVTREVMTLAWQFIKKNGMSLSAALKMAWQNIKLRTAMKSRIVKFYFQKVDGSIREAYGTLKESLVPETLGSDRKRNDTVQTFFDTEKSEWRCFKKANLVSIVSL
;
A
#
# COMPACT_ATOMS: atom_id res chain seq x y z
N MET A 1 -22.48 7.37 6.65
CA MET A 1 -21.36 7.20 5.73
C MET A 1 -20.18 6.50 6.35
N ALA A 2 -19.81 6.85 7.58
CA ALA A 2 -18.71 6.18 8.28
C ALA A 2 -18.90 4.67 8.39
N GLN A 3 -20.14 4.20 8.57
CA GLN A 3 -20.42 2.77 8.69
C GLN A 3 -20.17 2.00 7.40
N VAL A 4 -20.51 2.59 6.25
CA VAL A 4 -20.28 1.96 4.94
C VAL A 4 -18.79 1.85 4.67
N GLU A 5 -18.06 2.91 4.93
CA GLU A 5 -16.61 2.94 4.77
C GLU A 5 -15.93 1.93 5.70
N PHE A 6 -16.38 1.86 6.94
CA PHE A 6 -15.83 0.92 7.92
C PHE A 6 -16.01 -0.55 7.46
N ARG A 7 -17.19 -0.89 6.97
CA ARG A 7 -17.45 -2.26 6.48
C ARG A 7 -16.58 -2.59 5.27
N THR A 8 -16.44 -1.65 4.35
CA THR A 8 -15.59 -1.83 3.16
C THR A 8 -14.14 -2.03 3.57
N VAL A 9 -13.64 -1.19 4.47
CA VAL A 9 -12.27 -1.28 4.97
C VAL A 9 -12.03 -2.61 5.68
N THR A 10 -12.96 -3.04 6.54
CA THR A 10 -12.85 -4.31 7.24
C THR A 10 -12.77 -5.47 6.27
N ARG A 11 -13.59 -5.45 5.23
CA ARG A 11 -13.58 -6.49 4.20
C ARG A 11 -12.24 -6.52 3.47
N GLU A 12 -11.71 -5.37 3.10
CA GLU A 12 -10.41 -5.27 2.45
C GLU A 12 -9.30 -5.79 3.34
N VAL A 13 -9.32 -5.44 4.63
CA VAL A 13 -8.34 -5.91 5.60
C VAL A 13 -8.35 -7.43 5.67
N MET A 14 -9.52 -8.03 5.77
CA MET A 14 -9.65 -9.48 5.85
C MET A 14 -9.16 -10.17 4.58
N THR A 15 -9.55 -9.63 3.43
CA THR A 15 -9.12 -10.17 2.14
C THR A 15 -7.59 -10.14 2.01
N LEU A 16 -7.00 -9.00 2.35
CA LEU A 16 -5.56 -8.83 2.28
C LEU A 16 -4.83 -9.72 3.30
N ALA A 17 -5.37 -9.83 4.51
CA ALA A 17 -4.80 -10.69 5.54
C ALA A 17 -4.76 -12.15 5.08
N TRP A 18 -5.85 -12.63 4.48
CA TRP A 18 -5.88 -13.99 3.95
C TRP A 18 -4.85 -14.21 2.85
N GLN A 19 -4.61 -13.21 1.99
CA GLN A 19 -3.54 -13.28 1.00
C GLN A 19 -2.18 -13.47 1.65
N PHE A 20 -1.90 -12.70 2.71
CA PHE A 20 -0.63 -12.81 3.43
C PHE A 20 -0.46 -14.18 4.09
N ILE A 21 -1.53 -14.73 4.63
CA ILE A 21 -1.49 -16.06 5.22
C ILE A 21 -1.19 -17.11 4.16
N LYS A 22 -1.92 -17.08 3.06
CA LYS A 22 -1.80 -18.09 2.01
C LYS A 22 -0.49 -17.97 1.21
N LYS A 23 -0.09 -16.76 0.85
CA LYS A 23 1.07 -16.56 -0.03
C LYS A 23 2.38 -16.38 0.72
N ASN A 24 2.33 -15.81 1.91
CA ASN A 24 3.53 -15.44 2.66
C ASN A 24 3.71 -16.25 3.94
N GLY A 25 2.77 -17.12 4.26
CA GLY A 25 2.87 -17.95 5.47
C GLY A 25 2.79 -17.18 6.77
N MET A 26 2.19 -16.01 6.78
CA MET A 26 2.07 -15.18 7.99
C MET A 26 1.06 -15.78 8.97
N SER A 27 1.27 -15.54 10.26
CA SER A 27 0.26 -15.83 11.27
C SER A 27 -0.93 -14.88 11.09
N LEU A 28 -2.10 -15.24 11.60
CA LEU A 28 -3.29 -14.38 11.53
C LEU A 28 -3.02 -13.00 12.13
N SER A 29 -2.40 -12.96 13.30
CA SER A 29 -2.07 -11.70 13.97
C SER A 29 -1.17 -10.80 13.14
N ALA A 30 -0.08 -11.36 12.60
CA ALA A 30 0.85 -10.60 11.77
C ALA A 30 0.18 -10.15 10.47
N ALA A 31 -0.62 -11.01 9.86
CA ALA A 31 -1.33 -10.70 8.62
C ALA A 31 -2.31 -9.55 8.80
N LEU A 32 -3.06 -9.55 9.90
CA LEU A 32 -4.01 -8.47 10.19
C LEU A 32 -3.30 -7.14 10.41
N LYS A 33 -2.21 -7.13 11.15
CA LYS A 33 -1.43 -5.90 11.37
C LYS A 33 -0.89 -5.36 10.05
N MET A 34 -0.32 -6.22 9.23
CA MET A 34 0.24 -5.83 7.94
C MET A 34 -0.85 -5.32 7.01
N ALA A 35 -2.00 -5.96 6.99
CA ALA A 35 -3.12 -5.53 6.16
C ALA A 35 -3.61 -4.15 6.57
N TRP A 36 -3.78 -3.88 7.87
CA TRP A 36 -4.18 -2.57 8.36
C TRP A 36 -3.18 -1.49 8.00
N GLN A 37 -1.88 -1.76 8.14
CA GLN A 37 -0.83 -0.80 7.78
C GLN A 37 -0.90 -0.44 6.30
N ASN A 38 -1.07 -1.42 5.44
CA ASN A 38 -1.18 -1.18 4.00
C ASN A 38 -2.39 -0.31 3.65
N ILE A 39 -3.52 -0.56 4.28
CA ILE A 39 -4.73 0.22 4.03
C ILE A 39 -4.58 1.65 4.57
N LYS A 40 -3.99 1.81 5.75
CA LYS A 40 -3.71 3.13 6.30
C LYS A 40 -2.77 3.93 5.40
N LEU A 41 -1.72 3.29 4.90
CA LEU A 41 -0.78 3.94 3.99
C LEU A 41 -1.47 4.39 2.71
N ARG A 42 -2.23 3.51 2.08
CA ARG A 42 -2.96 3.85 0.85
C ARG A 42 -3.92 5.02 1.08
N THR A 43 -4.68 4.99 2.16
CA THR A 43 -5.63 6.04 2.49
C THR A 43 -4.93 7.38 2.72
N ALA A 44 -3.81 7.36 3.45
CA ALA A 44 -3.04 8.58 3.70
C ALA A 44 -2.44 9.14 2.42
N MET A 45 -1.94 8.28 1.53
CA MET A 45 -1.37 8.71 0.26
C MET A 45 -2.39 9.38 -0.66
N LYS A 46 -3.66 9.04 -0.54
CA LYS A 46 -4.73 9.67 -1.33
C LYS A 46 -4.93 11.14 -0.99
N SER A 47 -4.53 11.56 0.21
CA SER A 47 -4.70 12.94 0.66
C SER A 47 -3.40 13.72 0.75
N ARG A 48 -2.24 13.06 0.77
CA ARG A 48 -0.96 13.75 0.96
C ARG A 48 0.21 12.86 0.57
N ILE A 49 1.42 13.43 0.62
CA ILE A 49 2.67 12.68 0.47
C ILE A 49 2.99 12.03 1.81
N VAL A 50 3.30 10.75 1.79
CA VAL A 50 3.61 9.98 2.99
C VAL A 50 5.01 9.39 2.89
N LYS A 51 5.78 9.53 3.97
CA LYS A 51 7.09 8.88 4.07
C LYS A 51 6.92 7.50 4.70
N PHE A 52 7.46 6.49 4.05
CA PHE A 52 7.37 5.13 4.55
C PHE A 52 8.59 4.32 4.13
N TYR A 53 8.76 3.15 4.75
CA TYR A 53 9.84 2.23 4.45
C TYR A 53 9.29 0.90 4.01
N PHE A 54 9.92 0.29 3.03
CA PHE A 54 9.59 -1.06 2.60
C PHE A 54 10.85 -1.84 2.25
N GLN A 55 10.74 -3.17 2.28
CA GLN A 55 11.86 -4.04 1.92
C GLN A 55 11.80 -4.32 0.42
N LYS A 56 12.92 -4.10 -0.24
CA LYS A 56 13.07 -4.41 -1.67
C LYS A 56 13.23 -5.91 -1.86
N VAL A 57 13.08 -6.36 -3.09
CA VAL A 57 13.23 -7.78 -3.44
C VAL A 57 14.62 -8.31 -3.08
N ASP A 58 15.65 -7.47 -3.14
CA ASP A 58 17.01 -7.85 -2.77
C ASP A 58 17.25 -7.91 -1.25
N GLY A 59 16.23 -7.61 -0.45
CA GLY A 59 16.32 -7.62 1.01
C GLY A 59 16.67 -6.31 1.67
N SER A 60 17.09 -5.30 0.91
CA SER A 60 17.43 -3.98 1.47
C SER A 60 16.18 -3.18 1.81
N ILE A 61 16.30 -2.27 2.78
CA ILE A 61 15.20 -1.39 3.19
C ILE A 61 15.31 -0.09 2.40
N ARG A 62 14.19 0.35 1.82
CA ARG A 62 14.14 1.58 1.07
C ARG A 62 13.20 2.59 1.72
N GLU A 63 13.67 3.84 1.83
CA GLU A 63 12.84 4.97 2.21
C GLU A 63 12.15 5.52 0.97
N ALA A 64 10.85 5.81 1.08
CA ALA A 64 10.09 6.34 -0.04
C ALA A 64 9.16 7.47 0.41
N TYR A 65 8.93 8.41 -0.50
CA TYR A 65 7.96 9.48 -0.34
C TYR A 65 6.91 9.30 -1.43
N GLY A 66 5.80 8.69 -1.09
CA GLY A 66 4.79 8.31 -2.06
C GLY A 66 3.47 9.04 -1.88
N THR A 67 2.74 9.18 -2.96
CA THR A 67 1.41 9.78 -2.94
C THR A 67 0.52 9.18 -4.02
N LEU A 68 -0.79 9.26 -3.78
CA LEU A 68 -1.82 8.93 -4.75
C LEU A 68 -2.79 10.11 -4.92
N LYS A 69 -2.44 11.28 -4.39
CA LYS A 69 -3.27 12.46 -4.48
C LYS A 69 -3.35 12.93 -5.94
N GLU A 70 -4.56 13.05 -6.47
CA GLU A 70 -4.78 13.35 -7.89
C GLU A 70 -4.06 14.62 -8.36
N SER A 71 -3.99 15.65 -7.51
CA SER A 71 -3.34 16.90 -7.86
C SER A 71 -1.82 16.81 -7.93
N LEU A 72 -1.23 15.76 -7.40
CA LEU A 72 0.22 15.58 -7.31
C LEU A 72 0.75 14.51 -8.25
N VAL A 73 -0.13 13.71 -8.86
CA VAL A 73 0.28 12.63 -9.77
C VAL A 73 -0.03 12.99 -11.21
N PRO A 74 0.80 12.55 -12.16
CA PRO A 74 0.49 12.77 -13.59
C PRO A 74 -0.69 11.92 -14.01
N GLU A 75 -1.44 12.40 -15.02
CA GLU A 75 -2.50 11.61 -15.61
C GLU A 75 -1.93 10.33 -16.19
N THR A 76 -2.49 9.21 -15.75
CA THR A 76 -2.20 7.93 -16.37
C THR A 76 -3.25 7.68 -17.43
N LEU A 77 -2.85 7.72 -18.69
CA LEU A 77 -3.73 7.32 -19.77
C LEU A 77 -4.00 5.82 -19.64
N GLY A 78 -5.24 5.50 -19.29
CA GLY A 78 -5.79 4.19 -19.13
C GLY A 78 -4.89 3.01 -19.43
N SER A 79 -4.13 2.55 -18.44
CA SER A 79 -3.33 1.37 -18.66
C SER A 79 -4.23 0.15 -18.58
N ASP A 80 -4.21 -0.68 -19.61
CA ASP A 80 -4.89 -1.96 -19.65
C ASP A 80 -4.16 -3.02 -18.83
N ARG A 81 -3.21 -2.62 -17.99
CA ARG A 81 -2.46 -3.55 -17.18
C ARG A 81 -3.35 -4.22 -16.16
N LYS A 82 -3.24 -5.54 -16.07
CA LYS A 82 -3.92 -6.29 -15.04
C LYS A 82 -3.52 -5.76 -13.69
N ARG A 83 -4.52 -5.50 -12.86
CA ARG A 83 -4.31 -5.06 -11.50
C ARG A 83 -3.68 -6.18 -10.69
N ASN A 84 -2.53 -5.91 -10.11
CA ASN A 84 -1.87 -6.88 -9.23
C ASN A 84 -2.18 -6.51 -7.78
N ASP A 85 -3.02 -7.32 -7.14
CA ASP A 85 -3.45 -7.05 -5.76
C ASP A 85 -2.36 -7.31 -4.72
N THR A 86 -1.24 -7.93 -5.11
CA THR A 86 -0.15 -8.20 -4.16
C THR A 86 0.82 -7.02 -4.02
N VAL A 87 0.72 -6.04 -4.89
CA VAL A 87 1.58 -4.85 -4.85
C VAL A 87 0.75 -3.59 -4.65
N GLN A 88 1.37 -2.59 -4.04
CA GLN A 88 0.81 -1.26 -3.91
C GLN A 88 1.59 -0.32 -4.81
N THR A 89 0.89 0.31 -5.75
CA THR A 89 1.46 1.31 -6.64
C THR A 89 1.40 2.69 -5.98
N PHE A 90 2.43 3.47 -6.15
CA PHE A 90 2.48 4.85 -5.64
C PHE A 90 3.32 5.71 -6.58
N PHE A 91 3.07 7.03 -6.54
CA PHE A 91 3.91 7.97 -7.26
C PHE A 91 5.03 8.45 -6.35
N ASP A 92 6.28 8.15 -6.73
CA ASP A 92 7.46 8.53 -5.97
C ASP A 92 7.79 10.00 -6.27
N THR A 93 7.59 10.87 -5.28
CA THR A 93 7.77 12.30 -5.48
C THR A 93 9.25 12.71 -5.59
N GLU A 94 10.16 11.92 -5.04
CA GLU A 94 11.60 12.20 -5.17
C GLU A 94 12.12 11.89 -6.56
N LYS A 95 11.64 10.80 -7.15
CA LYS A 95 12.07 10.34 -8.47
C LYS A 95 11.14 10.78 -9.59
N SER A 96 9.98 11.34 -9.23
CA SER A 96 8.94 11.76 -10.18
C SER A 96 8.54 10.63 -11.12
N GLU A 97 8.37 9.44 -10.59
CA GLU A 97 7.96 8.27 -11.37
C GLU A 97 7.06 7.34 -10.58
N TRP A 98 6.28 6.54 -11.28
CA TRP A 98 5.45 5.52 -10.67
C TRP A 98 6.30 4.33 -10.23
N ARG A 99 6.07 3.88 -9.01
CA ARG A 99 6.74 2.71 -8.44
C ARG A 99 5.73 1.84 -7.73
N CYS A 100 6.15 0.65 -7.35
CA CYS A 100 5.31 -0.24 -6.55
C CYS A 100 6.18 -1.03 -5.58
N PHE A 101 5.55 -1.55 -4.53
CA PHE A 101 6.20 -2.45 -3.59
C PHE A 101 5.24 -3.58 -3.23
N LYS A 102 5.79 -4.71 -2.81
CA LYS A 102 4.96 -5.82 -2.35
C LYS A 102 4.34 -5.45 -1.01
N LYS A 103 3.02 -5.56 -0.92
CA LYS A 103 2.29 -5.20 0.31
C LYS A 103 2.83 -5.94 1.55
N ALA A 104 3.27 -7.19 1.37
CA ALA A 104 3.84 -7.98 2.46
C ALA A 104 5.20 -7.46 2.93
N ASN A 105 5.83 -6.58 2.16
CA ASN A 105 7.17 -6.04 2.46
C ASN A 105 7.14 -4.65 3.09
N LEU A 106 5.97 -4.13 3.43
CA LEU A 106 5.87 -2.85 4.12
C LEU A 106 6.50 -2.96 5.50
N VAL A 107 7.43 -2.06 5.81
CA VAL A 107 8.17 -2.09 7.07
C VAL A 107 7.54 -1.15 8.10
N SER A 108 7.42 0.12 7.75
CA SER A 108 6.87 1.13 8.66
C SER A 108 6.40 2.36 7.92
N ILE A 109 5.52 3.11 8.56
CA ILE A 109 5.00 4.39 8.06
C ILE A 109 5.45 5.46 9.04
N VAL A 110 6.16 6.48 8.53
CA VAL A 110 6.76 7.50 9.41
C VAL A 110 5.75 8.55 9.82
N SER A 111 4.88 8.97 8.92
CA SER A 111 3.84 9.95 9.27
C SER A 111 2.54 9.60 8.58
N LEU A 112 1.51 9.60 9.37
CA LEU A 112 0.14 9.36 8.89
C LEU A 112 -0.70 10.61 8.99
#